data_575fdc53515dd4ff098a7226bfe5d11a
#
_entry.id   575fdc53515dd4ff098a7226bfe5d11a
#
_cell.length_a   1.000
_cell.length_b   1.000
_cell.length_c   1.000
_cell.angle_alpha   90.00
_cell.angle_beta   90.00
_cell.angle_gamma   90.00
#
_symmetry.space_group_name_H-M   'P 1'
#
loop_
_entity.id
_entity.type
_entity.pdbx_description
1 polymer ?
#
loop_
_entity_poly.entity_id
_entity_poly.type
_entity_poly.pdbx_seq_one_letter_code
_entity_poly.pdbx_strand_id
1 'polypeptide(L)'
;LVQAERNGTLFYGTTDDQGVFRFPVDSGSYNVRALPLNLYWDACIAQGTTVRFSTLYDSVQISFPMRQALACPFLEVEVATPFLAPCTDLEYTVRYRNIGTGTAANAYVDVLPDPKITFRAATRPYQVLPNGAYRFELGNLQALASGVFQIAAEMACTGIAIGQAALVKAHIYPDETCLQPDPNWDLSS
;
A
#
# COMPACT_ATOMS: atom_id res chain seq x y z
N LEU A 1 11.80 -1.17 -5.38
CA LEU A 1 12.60 -2.41 -5.29
C LEU A 1 13.89 -2.23 -6.08
N VAL A 2 15.01 -2.72 -5.55
CA VAL A 2 16.30 -2.73 -6.25
C VAL A 2 16.77 -4.17 -6.39
N GLN A 3 17.29 -4.50 -7.56
CA GLN A 3 17.81 -5.82 -7.89
C GLN A 3 19.32 -5.71 -8.19
N ALA A 4 20.10 -6.61 -7.64
CA ALA A 4 21.48 -6.84 -8.05
C ALA A 4 21.62 -8.24 -8.65
N GLU A 5 22.38 -8.38 -9.73
CA GLU A 5 22.62 -9.64 -10.42
C GLU A 5 24.13 -9.92 -10.51
N ARG A 6 24.50 -11.16 -10.23
CA ARG A 6 25.85 -11.69 -10.44
C ARG A 6 25.77 -13.14 -10.93
N ASN A 7 26.28 -13.42 -12.11
CA ASN A 7 26.34 -14.78 -12.68
C ASN A 7 25.00 -15.53 -12.64
N GLY A 8 23.90 -14.83 -12.92
CA GLY A 8 22.56 -15.40 -12.90
C GLY A 8 21.93 -15.48 -11.49
N THR A 9 22.65 -15.15 -10.44
CA THR A 9 22.12 -15.06 -9.07
C THR A 9 21.54 -13.67 -8.84
N LEU A 10 20.32 -13.61 -8.34
CA LEU A 10 19.56 -12.38 -8.10
C LEU A 10 19.47 -12.08 -6.61
N PHE A 11 19.75 -10.84 -6.26
CA PHE A 11 19.60 -10.28 -4.91
C PHE A 11 18.61 -9.13 -4.97
N TYR A 12 17.79 -8.96 -3.94
CA TYR A 12 16.78 -7.93 -3.89
C TYR A 12 16.88 -7.11 -2.61
N GLY A 13 16.67 -5.80 -2.73
CA GLY A 13 16.57 -4.89 -1.62
C GLY A 13 15.35 -3.97 -1.79
N THR A 14 14.61 -3.76 -0.72
CA THR A 14 13.52 -2.78 -0.66
C THR A 14 14.06 -1.42 -0.26
N THR A 15 13.41 -0.37 -0.71
CA THR A 15 13.65 0.99 -0.23
C THR A 15 12.83 1.25 1.03
N ASP A 16 13.37 2.06 1.92
CA ASP A 16 12.62 2.69 3.01
C ASP A 16 11.76 3.87 2.50
N ASP A 17 11.08 4.57 3.41
CA ASP A 17 10.21 5.71 3.11
C ASP A 17 10.96 6.93 2.53
N GLN A 18 12.30 6.95 2.66
CA GLN A 18 13.17 7.97 2.08
C GLN A 18 13.74 7.57 0.72
N GLY A 19 13.38 6.38 0.24
CA GLY A 19 13.91 5.83 -1.00
C GLY A 19 15.30 5.22 -0.87
N VAL A 20 15.82 5.06 0.35
CA VAL A 20 17.14 4.46 0.60
C VAL A 20 17.02 2.94 0.65
N PHE A 21 17.91 2.25 -0.04
CA PHE A 21 18.02 0.79 0.01
C PHE A 21 19.40 0.36 0.50
N ARG A 22 19.44 -0.77 1.16
CA ARG A 22 20.68 -1.41 1.60
C ARG A 22 20.49 -2.93 1.54
N PHE A 23 21.44 -3.63 0.96
CA PHE A 23 21.53 -5.08 1.04
C PHE A 23 22.98 -5.54 0.97
N PRO A 24 23.35 -6.54 1.79
CA PRO A 24 24.70 -7.08 1.78
C PRO A 24 24.93 -7.96 0.55
N VAL A 25 26.12 -7.86 -0.03
CA VAL A 25 26.60 -8.74 -1.11
C VAL A 25 28.06 -9.08 -0.88
N ASP A 26 28.51 -10.20 -1.44
CA ASP A 26 29.93 -10.58 -1.42
C ASP A 26 30.75 -9.71 -2.37
N SER A 27 32.08 -9.81 -2.27
CA SER A 27 32.97 -9.18 -3.25
C SER A 27 32.71 -9.70 -4.67
N GLY A 28 32.78 -8.82 -5.64
CA GLY A 28 32.53 -9.14 -7.05
C GLY A 28 31.93 -7.98 -7.84
N SER A 29 31.58 -8.25 -9.09
CA SER A 29 30.90 -7.28 -9.96
C SER A 29 29.42 -7.65 -10.06
N TYR A 30 28.56 -6.67 -9.87
CA TYR A 30 27.11 -6.80 -9.90
C TYR A 30 26.51 -5.82 -10.90
N ASN A 31 25.51 -6.24 -11.65
CA ASN A 31 24.64 -5.31 -12.34
C ASN A 31 23.49 -4.97 -11.39
N VAL A 32 23.37 -3.70 -11.01
CA VAL A 32 22.35 -3.21 -10.08
C VAL A 32 21.37 -2.33 -10.82
N ARG A 33 20.07 -2.59 -10.65
CA ARG A 33 19.01 -1.82 -11.29
C ARG A 33 17.84 -1.57 -10.35
N ALA A 34 17.15 -0.45 -10.57
CA ALA A 34 15.87 -0.19 -9.93
C ALA A 34 14.74 -0.86 -10.73
N LEU A 35 13.83 -1.49 -10.01
CA LEU A 35 12.59 -2.01 -10.55
C LEU A 35 11.45 -1.08 -10.13
N PRO A 36 10.74 -0.46 -11.09
CA PRO A 36 9.60 0.39 -10.77
C PRO A 36 8.56 -0.35 -9.94
N LEU A 37 7.85 0.39 -9.07
CA LEU A 37 6.80 -0.16 -8.23
C LEU A 37 5.59 -0.62 -9.06
N ASN A 38 5.30 0.13 -10.12
CA ASN A 38 4.19 -0.11 -11.03
C ASN A 38 4.48 0.51 -12.41
N LEU A 39 3.54 0.39 -13.33
CA LEU A 39 3.65 0.88 -14.71
C LEU A 39 3.62 2.41 -14.86
N TYR A 40 3.36 3.15 -13.78
CA TYR A 40 3.34 4.61 -13.79
C TYR A 40 4.72 5.24 -13.68
N TRP A 41 5.73 4.43 -13.33
CA TRP A 41 7.11 4.84 -13.15
C TRP A 41 8.04 4.10 -14.08
N ASP A 42 9.03 4.82 -14.61
CA ASP A 42 10.16 4.26 -15.35
C ASP A 42 11.47 4.52 -14.61
N ALA A 43 12.38 3.56 -14.65
CA ALA A 43 13.75 3.80 -14.25
C ALA A 43 14.50 4.52 -15.38
N CYS A 44 15.11 5.69 -15.10
CA CYS A 44 15.89 6.43 -16.11
C CYS A 44 17.10 5.62 -16.60
N ILE A 45 17.60 4.68 -15.78
CA ILE A 45 18.69 3.77 -16.11
C ILE A 45 18.15 2.34 -16.14
N ALA A 46 17.40 2.00 -17.19
CA ALA A 46 16.72 0.70 -17.32
C ALA A 46 17.69 -0.50 -17.38
N GLN A 47 18.89 -0.32 -17.99
CA GLN A 47 19.90 -1.36 -18.10
C GLN A 47 20.64 -1.66 -16.78
N GLY A 48 20.46 -0.81 -15.78
CA GLY A 48 21.20 -0.87 -14.54
C GLY A 48 22.59 -0.27 -14.63
N THR A 49 23.33 -0.41 -13.52
CA THR A 49 24.70 0.09 -13.36
C THR A 49 25.59 -1.03 -12.84
N THR A 50 26.78 -1.21 -13.44
CA THR A 50 27.74 -2.17 -12.92
C THR A 50 28.46 -1.58 -11.72
N VAL A 51 28.39 -2.30 -10.59
CA VAL A 51 29.08 -1.96 -9.33
C VAL A 51 30.07 -3.06 -9.02
N ARG A 52 31.27 -2.71 -8.59
CA ARG A 52 32.32 -3.65 -8.23
C ARG A 52 32.75 -3.46 -6.78
N PHE A 53 32.70 -4.53 -6.01
CA PHE A 53 33.23 -4.62 -4.67
C PHE A 53 34.54 -5.41 -4.71
N SER A 54 35.67 -4.78 -4.32
CA SER A 54 37.01 -5.35 -4.42
C SER A 54 37.51 -5.97 -3.11
N THR A 55 36.97 -5.52 -1.99
CA THR A 55 37.36 -5.95 -0.65
C THR A 55 36.13 -6.24 0.22
N LEU A 56 36.34 -6.99 1.31
CA LEU A 56 35.34 -7.17 2.36
C LEU A 56 35.04 -5.81 3.03
N TYR A 57 33.78 -5.59 3.37
CA TYR A 57 33.26 -4.34 3.97
C TYR A 57 33.36 -3.10 3.08
N ASP A 58 33.59 -3.29 1.77
CA ASP A 58 33.47 -2.22 0.80
C ASP A 58 31.99 -1.76 0.68
N SER A 59 31.76 -0.48 0.43
CA SER A 59 30.44 0.07 0.23
C SER A 59 30.42 1.07 -0.92
N VAL A 60 29.38 1.02 -1.74
CA VAL A 60 29.20 1.91 -2.88
C VAL A 60 27.84 2.58 -2.76
N GLN A 61 27.80 3.89 -2.91
CA GLN A 61 26.57 4.66 -3.00
C GLN A 61 26.21 4.85 -4.47
N ILE A 62 25.00 4.43 -4.83
CA ILE A 62 24.43 4.62 -6.17
C ILE A 62 23.02 5.19 -6.06
N SER A 63 22.61 5.95 -7.06
CA SER A 63 21.26 6.51 -7.14
C SER A 63 20.61 6.11 -8.45
N PHE A 64 19.35 5.73 -8.38
CA PHE A 64 18.54 5.40 -9.54
C PHE A 64 17.42 6.44 -9.68
N PRO A 65 17.58 7.44 -10.55
CA PRO A 65 16.51 8.38 -10.81
C PRO A 65 15.33 7.67 -11.47
N MET A 66 14.13 7.98 -10.99
CA MET A 66 12.86 7.51 -11.54
C MET A 66 12.17 8.67 -12.25
N ARG A 67 11.49 8.38 -13.34
CA ARG A 67 10.64 9.35 -14.04
C ARG A 67 9.20 8.87 -14.08
N GLN A 68 8.29 9.80 -14.14
CA GLN A 68 6.89 9.53 -14.39
C GLN A 68 6.71 9.04 -15.83
N ALA A 69 6.14 7.84 -16.00
CA ALA A 69 5.78 7.27 -17.30
C ALA A 69 4.35 7.65 -17.69
N LEU A 70 3.44 7.66 -16.72
CA LEU A 70 2.04 8.00 -16.90
C LEU A 70 1.56 8.84 -15.69
N ALA A 71 0.87 9.94 -15.94
CA ALA A 71 0.26 10.77 -14.89
C ALA A 71 -1.08 10.18 -14.47
N CYS A 72 -1.08 9.33 -13.45
CA CYS A 72 -2.28 8.67 -12.97
C CYS A 72 -2.23 8.43 -11.45
N PRO A 73 -3.32 8.65 -10.70
CA PRO A 73 -3.41 8.18 -9.34
C PRO A 73 -3.53 6.66 -9.31
N PHE A 74 -2.97 6.05 -8.29
CA PHE A 74 -3.19 4.64 -7.96
C PHE A 74 -3.35 4.50 -6.45
N LEU A 75 -4.59 4.27 -6.04
CA LEU A 75 -4.97 4.32 -4.63
C LEU A 75 -4.99 2.93 -4.03
N GLU A 76 -4.50 2.85 -2.81
CA GLU A 76 -4.57 1.64 -2.00
C GLU A 76 -5.12 1.96 -0.62
N VAL A 77 -5.89 1.03 -0.06
CA VAL A 77 -6.40 1.06 1.30
C VAL A 77 -6.17 -0.27 1.98
N GLU A 78 -5.77 -0.21 3.24
CA GLU A 78 -5.59 -1.36 4.12
C GLU A 78 -6.32 -1.11 5.43
N VAL A 79 -7.05 -2.12 5.92
CA VAL A 79 -7.67 -2.10 7.24
C VAL A 79 -7.10 -3.22 8.08
N ALA A 80 -6.57 -2.86 9.24
CA ALA A 80 -5.98 -3.81 10.18
C ALA A 80 -6.57 -3.65 11.57
N THR A 81 -6.75 -4.79 12.27
CA THR A 81 -7.03 -4.85 13.70
C THR A 81 -6.18 -5.95 14.34
N PRO A 82 -5.64 -5.73 15.53
CA PRO A 82 -4.72 -6.70 16.14
C PRO A 82 -5.41 -7.97 16.64
N PHE A 83 -6.66 -7.89 17.04
CA PHE A 83 -7.37 -9.02 17.65
C PHE A 83 -8.89 -8.88 17.56
N LEU A 84 -9.57 -10.00 17.33
CA LEU A 84 -11.03 -10.10 17.30
C LEU A 84 -11.50 -11.10 18.37
N ALA A 85 -12.24 -10.63 19.37
CA ALA A 85 -12.90 -11.46 20.35
C ALA A 85 -14.33 -10.96 20.62
N PRO A 86 -15.29 -11.86 20.92
CA PRO A 86 -16.64 -11.46 21.31
C PRO A 86 -16.63 -10.53 22.52
N CYS A 87 -17.58 -9.59 22.59
CA CYS A 87 -17.72 -8.63 23.70
C CYS A 87 -16.47 -7.78 23.95
N THR A 88 -15.71 -7.45 22.95
CA THR A 88 -14.51 -6.59 23.12
C THR A 88 -14.60 -5.32 22.33
N ASP A 89 -13.99 -4.28 22.88
CA ASP A 89 -13.69 -3.07 22.13
C ASP A 89 -12.57 -3.37 21.13
N LEU A 90 -12.74 -2.84 19.92
CA LEU A 90 -11.83 -3.02 18.79
C LEU A 90 -11.32 -1.67 18.33
N GLU A 91 -10.07 -1.64 17.90
CA GLU A 91 -9.52 -0.50 17.20
C GLU A 91 -9.02 -0.93 15.82
N TYR A 92 -9.67 -0.42 14.78
CA TYR A 92 -9.22 -0.60 13.41
C TYR A 92 -8.31 0.54 13.01
N THR A 93 -7.17 0.21 12.43
CA THR A 93 -6.28 1.15 11.77
C THR A 93 -6.52 1.08 10.27
N VAL A 94 -6.96 2.18 9.69
CA VAL A 94 -7.13 2.34 8.25
C VAL A 94 -5.94 3.11 7.69
N ARG A 95 -5.16 2.50 6.82
CA ARG A 95 -4.06 3.12 6.10
C ARG A 95 -4.46 3.29 4.66
N TYR A 96 -4.17 4.44 4.09
CA TYR A 96 -4.41 4.72 2.69
C TYR A 96 -3.20 5.41 2.07
N ARG A 97 -3.00 5.20 0.78
CA ARG A 97 -1.90 5.82 0.04
C ARG A 97 -2.22 5.93 -1.44
N ASN A 98 -1.62 6.93 -2.07
CA ASN A 98 -1.58 7.08 -3.51
C ASN A 98 -0.17 6.71 -3.98
N ILE A 99 0.01 5.53 -4.54
CA ILE A 99 1.30 5.04 -5.07
C ILE A 99 1.46 5.33 -6.56
N GLY A 100 0.49 6.04 -7.14
CA GLY A 100 0.55 6.55 -8.50
C GLY A 100 1.35 7.84 -8.61
N THR A 101 1.32 8.41 -9.79
CA THR A 101 2.07 9.62 -10.19
C THR A 101 1.17 10.84 -10.34
N GLY A 102 -0.15 10.64 -10.38
CA GLY A 102 -1.15 11.69 -10.48
C GLY A 102 -1.83 11.98 -9.14
N THR A 103 -2.49 13.12 -9.05
CA THR A 103 -3.34 13.47 -7.91
C THR A 103 -4.71 12.82 -8.05
N ALA A 104 -5.17 12.12 -7.02
CA ALA A 104 -6.56 11.70 -6.91
C ALA A 104 -7.40 12.85 -6.37
N ALA A 105 -8.32 13.36 -7.18
CA ALA A 105 -9.23 14.41 -6.77
C ALA A 105 -10.42 13.84 -6.00
N ASN A 106 -10.82 14.52 -4.90
CA ASN A 106 -11.98 14.15 -4.08
C ASN A 106 -11.93 12.68 -3.62
N ALA A 107 -10.76 12.21 -3.22
CA ALA A 107 -10.59 10.84 -2.73
C ALA A 107 -11.37 10.63 -1.44
N TYR A 108 -11.91 9.42 -1.28
CA TYR A 108 -12.60 8.99 -0.07
C TYR A 108 -12.46 7.46 0.13
N VAL A 109 -12.67 7.02 1.36
CA VAL A 109 -12.69 5.60 1.72
C VAL A 109 -14.08 5.25 2.24
N ASP A 110 -14.68 4.21 1.68
CA ASP A 110 -15.88 3.57 2.22
C ASP A 110 -15.47 2.33 3.01
N VAL A 111 -15.92 2.24 4.24
CA VAL A 111 -15.66 1.10 5.14
C VAL A 111 -16.99 0.45 5.50
N LEU A 112 -17.16 -0.82 5.15
CA LEU A 112 -18.35 -1.60 5.47
C LEU A 112 -17.99 -2.66 6.52
N PRO A 113 -18.44 -2.51 7.77
CA PRO A 113 -18.22 -3.49 8.81
C PRO A 113 -19.11 -4.73 8.63
N ASP A 114 -18.69 -5.87 9.18
CA ASP A 114 -19.57 -7.00 9.42
C ASP A 114 -20.76 -6.57 10.29
N PRO A 115 -21.99 -7.10 10.09
CA PRO A 115 -23.14 -6.77 10.94
C PRO A 115 -22.94 -7.03 12.44
N LYS A 116 -21.93 -7.79 12.82
CA LYS A 116 -21.56 -8.07 14.21
C LYS A 116 -20.60 -7.04 14.82
N ILE A 117 -20.19 -6.04 14.02
CA ILE A 117 -19.27 -4.98 14.43
C ILE A 117 -20.03 -3.66 14.40
N THR A 118 -20.07 -2.97 15.53
CA THR A 118 -20.67 -1.65 15.66
C THR A 118 -19.59 -0.59 15.79
N PHE A 119 -19.50 0.32 14.82
CA PHE A 119 -18.61 1.47 14.91
C PHE A 119 -19.09 2.45 15.98
N ARG A 120 -18.19 2.91 16.84
CA ARG A 120 -18.48 3.84 17.95
C ARG A 120 -17.97 5.24 17.65
N ALA A 121 -16.74 5.36 17.18
CA ALA A 121 -16.10 6.63 16.88
C ALA A 121 -14.99 6.44 15.85
N ALA A 122 -14.50 7.54 15.29
CA ALA A 122 -13.29 7.54 14.46
C ALA A 122 -12.49 8.83 14.69
N THR A 123 -11.20 8.76 14.43
CA THR A 123 -10.30 9.93 14.50
C THR A 123 -10.48 10.88 13.32
N ARG A 124 -11.27 10.48 12.31
CA ARG A 124 -11.62 11.27 11.14
C ARG A 124 -13.15 11.40 11.01
N PRO A 125 -13.69 12.56 10.61
CA PRO A 125 -15.12 12.71 10.34
C PRO A 125 -15.61 11.73 9.27
N TYR A 126 -16.82 11.22 9.44
CA TYR A 126 -17.43 10.27 8.51
C TYR A 126 -18.91 10.54 8.30
N GLN A 127 -19.45 9.98 7.22
CA GLN A 127 -20.88 9.92 6.91
C GLN A 127 -21.32 8.45 6.91
N VAL A 128 -22.52 8.18 7.44
CA VAL A 128 -23.12 6.85 7.36
C VAL A 128 -23.96 6.78 6.09
N LEU A 129 -23.67 5.79 5.25
CA LEU A 129 -24.37 5.57 4.00
C LEU A 129 -25.60 4.66 4.19
N PRO A 130 -26.60 4.70 3.28
CA PRO A 130 -27.80 3.87 3.39
C PRO A 130 -27.55 2.36 3.40
N ASN A 131 -26.43 1.91 2.82
CA ASN A 131 -26.01 0.50 2.82
C ASN A 131 -25.28 0.09 4.11
N GLY A 132 -25.17 0.97 5.11
CA GLY A 132 -24.44 0.74 6.36
C GLY A 132 -22.94 0.95 6.30
N ALA A 133 -22.39 1.35 5.16
CA ALA A 133 -20.99 1.74 5.06
C ALA A 133 -20.74 3.13 5.67
N TYR A 134 -19.49 3.35 6.07
CA TYR A 134 -18.99 4.61 6.63
C TYR A 134 -18.05 5.25 5.62
N ARG A 135 -18.37 6.44 5.15
CA ARG A 135 -17.55 7.22 4.20
C ARG A 135 -16.65 8.20 4.91
N PHE A 136 -15.35 8.15 4.61
CA PHE A 136 -14.33 9.04 5.11
C PHE A 136 -13.74 9.86 3.97
N GLU A 137 -14.06 11.16 3.94
CA GLU A 137 -13.52 12.06 2.91
C GLU A 137 -12.02 12.31 3.14
N LEU A 138 -11.21 12.09 2.12
CA LEU A 138 -9.76 12.33 2.16
C LEU A 138 -9.38 13.66 1.50
N GLY A 139 -10.20 14.15 0.57
CA GLY A 139 -9.91 15.31 -0.26
C GLY A 139 -8.96 14.96 -1.42
N ASN A 140 -8.16 15.93 -1.85
CA ASN A 140 -7.20 15.70 -2.91
C ASN A 140 -5.95 15.00 -2.38
N LEU A 141 -5.71 13.77 -2.82
CA LEU A 141 -4.57 12.96 -2.41
C LEU A 141 -3.48 13.04 -3.47
N GLN A 142 -2.43 13.81 -3.19
CA GLN A 142 -1.29 14.00 -4.09
C GLN A 142 -0.58 12.67 -4.39
N ALA A 143 0.19 12.65 -5.48
CA ALA A 143 1.07 11.53 -5.78
C ALA A 143 1.99 11.23 -4.58
N LEU A 144 2.18 9.96 -4.25
CA LEU A 144 2.97 9.44 -3.14
C LEU A 144 2.51 9.88 -1.73
N ALA A 145 1.37 10.57 -1.63
CA ALA A 145 0.80 10.90 -0.33
C ALA A 145 0.18 9.67 0.34
N SER A 146 0.26 9.62 1.64
CA SER A 146 -0.33 8.59 2.47
C SER A 146 -0.94 9.18 3.74
N GLY A 147 -1.79 8.41 4.40
CA GLY A 147 -2.34 8.79 5.69
C GLY A 147 -2.90 7.60 6.44
N VAL A 148 -3.28 7.87 7.68
CA VAL A 148 -3.84 6.89 8.60
C VAL A 148 -4.93 7.52 9.43
N PHE A 149 -5.97 6.76 9.74
CA PHE A 149 -6.96 7.09 10.75
C PHE A 149 -7.41 5.83 11.49
N GLN A 150 -8.01 6.02 12.66
CA GLN A 150 -8.47 4.93 13.51
C GLN A 150 -9.98 4.95 13.65
N ILE A 151 -10.56 3.76 13.80
CA ILE A 151 -11.98 3.53 14.04
C ILE A 151 -12.11 2.70 15.30
N ALA A 152 -12.74 3.26 16.32
CA ALA A 152 -13.16 2.53 17.50
C ALA A 152 -14.48 1.80 17.21
N ALA A 153 -14.54 0.53 17.50
CA ALA A 153 -15.69 -0.33 17.29
C ALA A 153 -15.88 -1.31 18.44
N GLU A 154 -16.99 -2.01 18.44
CA GLU A 154 -17.31 -3.04 19.42
C GLU A 154 -17.79 -4.31 18.69
N MET A 155 -17.28 -5.45 19.13
CA MET A 155 -17.74 -6.76 18.67
C MET A 155 -18.95 -7.22 19.46
N ALA A 156 -19.98 -7.69 18.76
CA ALA A 156 -21.17 -8.26 19.40
C ALA A 156 -20.83 -9.41 20.36
N CYS A 157 -21.61 -9.52 21.45
CA CYS A 157 -21.42 -10.54 22.47
C CYS A 157 -22.04 -11.90 22.11
N THR A 158 -23.00 -11.92 21.19
CA THR A 158 -23.77 -13.11 20.84
C THR A 158 -23.79 -13.33 19.32
N GLY A 159 -24.08 -14.54 18.92
CA GLY A 159 -24.17 -14.89 17.50
C GLY A 159 -22.81 -15.06 16.82
N ILE A 160 -21.72 -15.21 17.58
CA ILE A 160 -20.36 -15.43 17.07
C ILE A 160 -19.90 -16.82 17.53
N ALA A 161 -19.59 -17.69 16.58
CA ALA A 161 -18.95 -18.98 16.88
C ALA A 161 -17.43 -18.81 16.93
N ILE A 162 -16.78 -19.62 17.77
CA ILE A 162 -15.31 -19.66 17.82
C ILE A 162 -14.78 -20.07 16.45
N GLY A 163 -13.85 -19.29 15.92
CA GLY A 163 -13.28 -19.48 14.58
C GLY A 163 -14.08 -18.84 13.43
N GLN A 164 -15.20 -18.18 13.72
CA GLN A 164 -15.94 -17.44 12.72
C GLN A 164 -15.21 -16.14 12.37
N ALA A 165 -14.99 -15.91 11.06
CA ALA A 165 -14.46 -14.64 10.58
C ALA A 165 -15.52 -13.53 10.67
N ALA A 166 -15.10 -12.33 11.10
CA ALA A 166 -15.86 -11.11 10.97
C ALA A 166 -15.04 -10.17 10.06
N LEU A 167 -15.57 -9.84 8.90
CA LEU A 167 -14.84 -9.11 7.85
C LEU A 167 -15.25 -7.62 7.84
N VAL A 168 -14.25 -6.77 7.77
CA VAL A 168 -14.43 -5.37 7.44
C VAL A 168 -13.94 -5.17 6.01
N LYS A 169 -14.82 -4.69 5.13
CA LYS A 169 -14.46 -4.37 3.74
C LYS A 169 -14.15 -2.88 3.65
N ALA A 170 -13.10 -2.53 2.97
CA ALA A 170 -12.78 -1.13 2.67
C ALA A 170 -12.49 -0.98 1.18
N HIS A 171 -12.93 0.15 0.64
CA HIS A 171 -12.66 0.54 -0.73
C HIS A 171 -12.32 2.02 -0.79
N ILE A 172 -11.31 2.39 -1.57
CA ILE A 172 -10.87 3.76 -1.75
C ILE A 172 -11.22 4.24 -3.17
N TYR A 173 -11.71 5.47 -3.25
CA TYR A 173 -12.10 6.13 -4.49
C TYR A 173 -11.30 7.40 -4.73
N PRO A 174 -11.22 7.90 -6.00
CA PRO A 174 -11.85 7.31 -7.19
C PRO A 174 -11.17 6.02 -7.61
N ASP A 175 -11.94 5.15 -8.25
CA ASP A 175 -11.38 3.99 -8.93
C ASP A 175 -10.41 4.46 -10.02
N GLU A 176 -9.35 3.68 -10.20
CA GLU A 176 -8.33 3.98 -11.17
C GLU A 176 -8.90 3.96 -12.60
N THR A 177 -8.78 5.07 -13.31
CA THR A 177 -9.39 5.26 -14.64
C THR A 177 -8.38 5.36 -15.79
N CYS A 178 -7.08 5.37 -15.49
CA CYS A 178 -6.04 5.62 -16.49
C CYS A 178 -5.59 4.37 -17.24
N LEU A 179 -5.74 3.21 -16.62
CA LEU A 179 -5.61 1.92 -17.28
C LEU A 179 -7.01 1.33 -17.42
N GLN A 180 -7.29 0.68 -18.53
CA GLN A 180 -8.55 -0.06 -18.63
C GLN A 180 -8.55 -1.13 -17.55
N PRO A 181 -9.59 -1.21 -16.70
CA PRO A 181 -9.67 -2.25 -15.70
C PRO A 181 -9.58 -3.62 -16.40
N ASP A 182 -8.83 -4.54 -15.80
CA ASP A 182 -8.86 -5.94 -16.25
C ASP A 182 -10.32 -6.40 -16.18
N PRO A 183 -10.93 -6.82 -17.31
CA PRO A 183 -12.32 -7.25 -17.33
C PRO A 183 -12.59 -8.47 -16.44
N ASN A 184 -11.55 -9.13 -15.94
CA ASN A 184 -11.64 -10.25 -15.01
C ASN A 184 -11.48 -9.83 -13.54
N TRP A 185 -11.35 -8.54 -13.26
CA TRP A 185 -11.23 -8.06 -11.90
C TRP A 185 -12.61 -7.90 -11.28
N ASP A 186 -13.08 -8.95 -10.66
CA ASP A 186 -14.34 -8.94 -9.91
C ASP A 186 -14.11 -8.42 -8.49
N LEU A 187 -14.65 -7.23 -8.21
CA LEU A 187 -14.64 -6.59 -6.88
C LEU A 187 -15.64 -7.25 -5.90
N SER A 188 -16.28 -8.35 -6.27
CA SER A 188 -17.33 -9.02 -5.49
C SER A 188 -16.84 -10.08 -4.52
N SER A 189 -15.53 -10.26 -4.35
CA SER A 189 -14.98 -11.27 -3.42
C SER A 189 -14.55 -10.70 -2.08
#